data_49106b2f28864fdb46d3ad8b835fadd9
#
_entry.id   49106b2f28864fdb46d3ad8b835fadd9
#
_cell.length_a   1.000
_cell.length_b   1.000
_cell.length_c   1.000
_cell.angle_alpha   90.00
_cell.angle_beta   90.00
_cell.angle_gamma   90.00
#
_symmetry.space_group_name_H-M   'P 1'
#
loop_
_entity.id
_entity.type
_entity.pdbx_description
1 polymer ?
#
loop_
_entity_poly.entity_id
_entity_poly.type
_entity_poly.pdbx_seq_one_letter_code
_entity_poly.pdbx_strand_id
1 'polypeptide(L)'
;MLSWLAKQLLDRNLARLNAGDYKPLLRMDHDDVRFRFPGDSSWATELQGKGELARWLQRFVDTGLQIFADEVAVAGPPWNMKLCIRGHDYLRTPAGETIYANRYVIWGHMAWGKLRDYEVYEDTQASKALDAHLEADGQARNSSSVSAVSSVPR
;
A
#
# COMPACT_ATOMS: atom_id res chain seq x y z
N MET A 1 -21.52 8.35 12.81
CA MET A 1 -22.16 7.92 11.53
C MET A 1 -21.22 8.07 10.34
N LEU A 2 -20.64 9.26 10.09
CA LEU A 2 -19.76 9.50 8.93
C LEU A 2 -18.50 8.61 8.93
N SER A 3 -17.80 8.49 10.06
CA SER A 3 -16.61 7.60 10.19
C SER A 3 -16.96 6.14 9.93
N TRP A 4 -18.13 5.68 10.33
CA TRP A 4 -18.60 4.32 10.05
C TRP A 4 -18.80 4.10 8.54
N LEU A 5 -19.46 5.02 7.84
CA LEU A 5 -19.63 4.95 6.38
C LEU A 5 -18.29 5.00 5.64
N ALA A 6 -17.38 5.88 6.08
CA ALA A 6 -16.04 5.98 5.53
C ALA A 6 -15.28 4.66 5.70
N LYS A 7 -15.37 4.02 6.88
CA LYS A 7 -14.75 2.72 7.13
C LYS A 7 -15.33 1.63 6.23
N GLN A 8 -16.65 1.53 6.08
CA GLN A 8 -17.30 0.53 5.22
C GLN A 8 -16.85 0.66 3.76
N LEU A 9 -16.77 1.89 3.25
CA LEU A 9 -16.29 2.15 1.89
C LEU A 9 -14.81 1.77 1.75
N LEU A 10 -13.99 2.15 2.72
CA LEU A 10 -12.57 1.84 2.73
C LEU A 10 -12.33 0.33 2.78
N ASP A 11 -12.97 -0.39 3.71
CA ASP A 11 -12.83 -1.85 3.85
C ASP A 11 -13.13 -2.57 2.53
N ARG A 12 -14.20 -2.17 1.84
CA ARG A 12 -14.55 -2.72 0.52
C ARG A 12 -13.45 -2.45 -0.53
N ASN A 13 -12.88 -1.25 -0.52
CA ASN A 13 -11.86 -0.87 -1.49
C ASN A 13 -10.51 -1.53 -1.16
N LEU A 14 -10.17 -1.70 0.13
CA LEU A 14 -8.98 -2.44 0.56
C LEU A 14 -9.11 -3.94 0.22
N ALA A 15 -10.29 -4.53 0.38
CA ALA A 15 -10.53 -5.90 -0.06
C ALA A 15 -10.30 -6.08 -1.56
N ARG A 16 -10.64 -5.08 -2.39
CA ARG A 16 -10.34 -5.08 -3.83
C ARG A 16 -8.84 -4.95 -4.10
N LEU A 17 -8.15 -4.05 -3.38
CA LEU A 17 -6.69 -3.91 -3.46
C LEU A 17 -5.99 -5.24 -3.12
N ASN A 18 -6.38 -5.87 -2.02
CA ASN A 18 -5.85 -7.15 -1.57
C ASN A 18 -6.10 -8.29 -2.59
N ALA A 19 -7.14 -8.15 -3.41
CA ALA A 19 -7.45 -9.05 -4.53
C ALA A 19 -6.77 -8.64 -5.86
N GLY A 20 -5.89 -7.64 -5.84
CA GLY A 20 -5.12 -7.20 -7.01
C GLY A 20 -5.74 -6.04 -7.81
N ASP A 21 -6.83 -5.44 -7.35
CA ASP A 21 -7.49 -4.33 -8.02
C ASP A 21 -7.41 -3.03 -7.19
N TYR A 22 -6.42 -2.20 -7.50
CA TYR A 22 -6.22 -0.90 -6.84
C TYR A 22 -7.14 0.22 -7.38
N LYS A 23 -7.82 0.02 -8.50
CA LYS A 23 -8.61 1.05 -9.17
C LYS A 23 -9.71 1.68 -8.29
N PRO A 24 -10.42 0.92 -7.42
CA PRO A 24 -11.42 1.52 -6.53
C PRO A 24 -10.80 2.51 -5.52
N LEU A 25 -9.60 2.22 -4.98
CA LEU A 25 -8.87 3.16 -4.13
C LEU A 25 -8.49 4.41 -4.92
N LEU A 26 -7.85 4.24 -6.06
CA LEU A 26 -7.42 5.36 -6.90
C LEU A 26 -8.59 6.29 -7.31
N ARG A 27 -9.82 5.76 -7.40
CA ARG A 27 -11.02 6.59 -7.65
C ARG A 27 -11.40 7.47 -6.47
N MET A 28 -10.96 7.15 -5.24
CA MET A 28 -11.18 8.00 -4.07
C MET A 28 -10.25 9.23 -4.06
N ASP A 29 -9.18 9.20 -4.81
CA ASP A 29 -8.21 10.28 -4.87
C ASP A 29 -8.66 11.39 -5.85
N HIS A 30 -8.20 12.61 -5.56
CA HIS A 30 -8.24 13.72 -6.52
C HIS A 30 -7.18 13.51 -7.62
N ASP A 31 -7.37 14.10 -8.80
CA ASP A 31 -6.44 13.92 -9.91
C ASP A 31 -5.01 14.41 -9.56
N ASP A 32 -4.92 15.50 -8.78
CA ASP A 32 -3.66 16.10 -8.31
C ASP A 32 -3.32 15.66 -6.87
N VAL A 33 -3.72 14.45 -6.45
CA VAL A 33 -3.45 13.94 -5.11
C VAL A 33 -1.96 13.98 -4.78
N ARG A 34 -1.63 14.35 -3.54
CA ARG A 34 -0.27 14.25 -2.99
C ARG A 34 -0.21 13.11 -2.01
N PHE A 35 0.74 12.23 -2.20
CA PHE A 35 0.97 11.08 -1.34
C PHE A 35 2.40 11.09 -0.84
N ARG A 36 2.58 10.85 0.45
CA ARG A 36 3.89 10.75 1.10
C ARG A 36 4.00 9.48 1.91
N PHE A 37 5.09 8.77 1.66
CA PHE A 37 5.53 7.62 2.43
C PHE A 37 6.96 7.90 2.90
N PRO A 38 7.18 8.24 4.18
CA PRO A 38 8.47 8.65 4.70
C PRO A 38 9.40 7.46 4.93
N GLY A 39 10.67 7.76 5.21
CA GLY A 39 11.69 6.78 5.55
C GLY A 39 12.80 6.66 4.52
N ASP A 40 13.60 5.61 4.64
CA ASP A 40 14.74 5.30 3.77
C ASP A 40 14.64 3.91 3.12
N SER A 41 13.45 3.30 3.15
CA SER A 41 13.15 2.06 2.42
C SER A 41 12.89 2.34 0.93
N SER A 42 12.87 1.31 0.11
CA SER A 42 12.51 1.42 -1.31
C SER A 42 11.06 1.86 -1.54
N TRP A 43 10.24 1.87 -0.50
CA TRP A 43 8.85 2.33 -0.51
C TRP A 43 8.72 3.82 -0.26
N ALA A 44 9.78 4.46 0.31
CA ALA A 44 9.79 5.89 0.61
C ALA A 44 9.62 6.71 -0.67
N THR A 45 8.69 7.66 -0.63
CA THR A 45 8.36 8.46 -1.80
C THR A 45 7.54 9.70 -1.45
N GLU A 46 7.59 10.69 -2.34
CA GLU A 46 6.64 11.79 -2.41
C GLU A 46 6.10 11.83 -3.85
N LEU A 47 4.81 11.58 -4.01
CA LEU A 47 4.14 11.48 -5.33
C LEU A 47 3.13 12.58 -5.49
N GLN A 48 2.95 13.01 -6.74
CA GLN A 48 1.88 13.92 -7.12
C GLN A 48 1.13 13.38 -8.33
N GLY A 49 -0.19 13.32 -8.19
CA GLY A 49 -1.10 12.88 -9.24
C GLY A 49 -1.37 11.37 -9.27
N LYS A 50 -2.52 11.02 -9.80
CA LYS A 50 -3.01 9.63 -9.88
C LYS A 50 -2.11 8.70 -10.69
N GLY A 51 -1.40 9.21 -11.69
CA GLY A 51 -0.55 8.37 -12.54
C GLY A 51 0.64 7.80 -11.77
N GLU A 52 1.28 8.60 -10.92
CA GLU A 52 2.37 8.14 -10.07
C GLU A 52 1.87 7.24 -8.95
N LEU A 53 0.75 7.63 -8.32
CA LEU A 53 0.13 6.82 -7.28
C LEU A 53 -0.30 5.45 -7.80
N ALA A 54 -0.84 5.36 -9.02
CA ALA A 54 -1.22 4.10 -9.64
C ALA A 54 -0.03 3.14 -9.79
N ARG A 55 1.15 3.64 -10.16
CA ARG A 55 2.38 2.82 -10.24
C ARG A 55 2.82 2.31 -8.88
N TRP A 56 2.73 3.14 -7.85
CA TRP A 56 3.06 2.74 -6.48
C TRP A 56 2.09 1.67 -5.95
N LEU A 57 0.77 1.85 -6.19
CA LEU A 57 -0.24 0.86 -5.82
C LEU A 57 -0.10 -0.45 -6.61
N GLN A 58 0.28 -0.39 -7.89
CA GLN A 58 0.57 -1.59 -8.68
C GLN A 58 1.75 -2.37 -8.08
N ARG A 59 2.82 -1.68 -7.67
CA ARG A 59 3.94 -2.33 -6.97
C ARG A 59 3.50 -3.00 -5.67
N PHE A 60 2.61 -2.36 -4.91
CA PHE A 60 2.03 -2.93 -3.69
C PHE A 60 1.30 -4.25 -3.99
N VAL A 61 0.46 -4.26 -5.02
CA VAL A 61 -0.24 -5.46 -5.50
C VAL A 61 0.74 -6.54 -5.95
N ASP A 62 1.73 -6.19 -6.77
CA ASP A 62 2.70 -7.14 -7.35
C ASP A 62 3.57 -7.80 -6.27
N THR A 63 3.80 -7.11 -5.16
CA THR A 63 4.52 -7.65 -3.99
C THR A 63 3.67 -8.67 -3.22
N GLY A 64 2.35 -8.63 -3.33
CA GLY A 64 1.43 -9.51 -2.60
C GLY A 64 1.12 -9.04 -1.18
N LEU A 65 1.44 -7.79 -0.84
CA LEU A 65 1.09 -7.18 0.44
C LEU A 65 -0.42 -7.16 0.65
N GLN A 66 -0.85 -7.38 1.89
CA GLN A 66 -2.24 -7.31 2.33
C GLN A 66 -2.39 -6.20 3.36
N ILE A 67 -3.41 -5.36 3.22
CA ILE A 67 -3.61 -4.19 4.08
C ILE A 67 -5.05 -4.11 4.58
N PHE A 68 -5.22 -3.69 5.83
CA PHE A 68 -6.51 -3.64 6.52
C PHE A 68 -6.62 -2.35 7.34
N ALA A 69 -7.83 -1.79 7.40
CA ALA A 69 -8.13 -0.65 8.27
C ALA A 69 -8.81 -1.14 9.55
N ASP A 70 -8.21 -0.86 10.69
CA ASP A 70 -8.78 -1.19 12.01
C ASP A 70 -9.77 -0.11 12.45
N GLU A 71 -9.37 1.16 12.31
CA GLU A 71 -10.17 2.32 12.69
C GLU A 71 -10.09 3.42 11.63
N VAL A 72 -11.20 4.13 11.48
CA VAL A 72 -11.28 5.31 10.61
C VAL A 72 -11.98 6.43 11.36
N ALA A 73 -11.37 7.59 11.41
CA ALA A 73 -11.94 8.80 11.92
C ALA A 73 -11.96 9.89 10.84
N VAL A 74 -13.09 10.54 10.68
CA VAL A 74 -13.24 11.71 9.80
C VAL A 74 -13.89 12.85 10.55
N ALA A 75 -13.40 14.06 10.33
CA ALA A 75 -13.87 15.28 10.97
C ALA A 75 -13.75 16.48 10.04
N GLY A 76 -14.64 17.43 10.19
CA GLY A 76 -14.66 18.68 9.43
C GLY A 76 -15.77 18.75 8.39
N PRO A 77 -15.93 19.93 7.76
CA PRO A 77 -16.94 20.15 6.74
C PRO A 77 -16.55 19.48 5.42
N PRO A 78 -17.51 19.21 4.50
CA PRO A 78 -17.27 18.47 3.26
C PRO A 78 -16.16 19.04 2.36
N TRP A 79 -15.90 20.31 2.43
CA TRP A 79 -14.85 20.98 1.64
C TRP A 79 -13.45 20.95 2.30
N ASN A 80 -13.35 20.53 3.58
CA ASN A 80 -12.10 20.47 4.34
C ASN A 80 -12.20 19.44 5.46
N MET A 81 -12.25 18.18 5.09
CA MET A 81 -12.30 17.08 6.04
C MET A 81 -10.90 16.58 6.38
N LYS A 82 -10.68 16.22 7.63
CA LYS A 82 -9.53 15.45 8.08
C LYS A 82 -9.88 13.98 8.10
N LEU A 83 -8.95 13.15 7.64
CA LEU A 83 -9.05 11.70 7.67
C LEU A 83 -7.90 11.15 8.49
N CYS A 84 -8.22 10.25 9.42
CA CYS A 84 -7.23 9.45 10.12
C CYS A 84 -7.62 7.98 9.99
N ILE A 85 -6.70 7.15 9.52
CA ILE A 85 -6.88 5.70 9.41
C ILE A 85 -5.79 5.05 10.24
N ARG A 86 -6.15 4.12 11.12
CA ARG A 86 -5.23 3.21 11.78
C ARG A 86 -5.47 1.81 11.25
N GLY A 87 -4.39 1.10 10.92
CA GLY A 87 -4.50 -0.23 10.36
C GLY A 87 -3.22 -1.05 10.49
N HIS A 88 -3.23 -2.17 9.81
CA HIS A 88 -2.09 -3.08 9.73
C HIS A 88 -1.97 -3.64 8.32
N ASP A 89 -0.77 -4.09 8.01
CA ASP A 89 -0.45 -4.79 6.77
C ASP A 89 0.51 -5.94 7.03
N TYR A 90 0.53 -6.88 6.11
CA TYR A 90 1.44 -8.02 6.19
C TYR A 90 1.75 -8.61 4.82
N LEU A 91 2.83 -9.37 4.76
CA LEU A 91 3.17 -10.26 3.66
C LEU A 91 3.36 -11.67 4.18
N ARG A 92 2.77 -12.66 3.51
CA ARG A 92 2.90 -14.09 3.82
C ARG A 92 3.42 -14.88 2.63
N THR A 93 4.14 -15.95 2.92
CA THR A 93 4.48 -16.97 1.92
C THR A 93 3.23 -17.73 1.48
N PRO A 94 3.26 -18.45 0.33
CA PRO A 94 2.18 -19.38 -0.04
C PRO A 94 1.92 -20.46 1.00
N ALA A 95 2.92 -20.81 1.84
CA ALA A 95 2.78 -21.76 2.95
C ALA A 95 2.12 -21.13 4.20
N GLY A 96 1.82 -19.81 4.18
CA GLY A 96 1.15 -19.09 5.26
C GLY A 96 2.09 -18.50 6.32
N GLU A 97 3.42 -18.61 6.15
CA GLU A 97 4.39 -17.97 7.04
C GLU A 97 4.39 -16.45 6.86
N THR A 98 4.35 -15.71 7.96
CA THR A 98 4.41 -14.25 7.92
C THR A 98 5.86 -13.78 7.77
N ILE A 99 6.16 -13.15 6.64
CA ILE A 99 7.47 -12.59 6.31
C ILE A 99 7.62 -11.16 6.85
N TYR A 100 6.52 -10.42 6.78
CA TYR A 100 6.45 -9.01 7.16
C TYR A 100 5.11 -8.73 7.80
N ALA A 101 5.10 -7.93 8.84
CA ALA A 101 3.91 -7.38 9.46
C ALA A 101 4.23 -6.00 10.04
N ASN A 102 3.34 -5.05 9.82
CA ASN A 102 3.49 -3.68 10.31
C ASN A 102 2.15 -3.10 10.74
N ARG A 103 2.20 -1.96 11.40
CA ARG A 103 1.04 -1.15 11.76
C ARG A 103 1.26 0.24 11.21
N TYR A 104 0.20 0.84 10.69
CA TYR A 104 0.28 2.15 10.09
C TYR A 104 -0.79 3.10 10.61
N VAL A 105 -0.50 4.38 10.49
CA VAL A 105 -1.47 5.46 10.58
C VAL A 105 -1.37 6.29 9.30
N ILE A 106 -2.50 6.54 8.66
CA ILE A 106 -2.60 7.49 7.56
C ILE A 106 -3.28 8.74 8.08
N TRP A 107 -2.66 9.88 7.84
CA TRP A 107 -3.25 11.19 8.04
C TRP A 107 -3.47 11.87 6.70
N GLY A 108 -4.68 12.39 6.46
CA GLY A 108 -4.98 13.00 5.18
C GLY A 108 -6.07 14.07 5.22
N HIS A 109 -6.21 14.74 4.10
CA HIS A 109 -7.23 15.73 3.83
C HIS A 109 -8.10 15.30 2.66
N MET A 110 -9.40 15.50 2.85
CA MET A 110 -10.40 15.28 1.83
C MET A 110 -11.16 16.58 1.54
N ALA A 111 -11.55 16.76 0.31
CA ALA A 111 -12.48 17.80 -0.09
C ALA A 111 -13.47 17.21 -1.09
N TRP A 112 -14.76 17.41 -0.82
CA TRP A 112 -15.86 16.95 -1.67
C TRP A 112 -15.80 15.44 -2.01
N GLY A 113 -15.45 14.63 -0.99
CA GLY A 113 -15.36 13.19 -1.11
C GLY A 113 -14.11 12.65 -1.84
N LYS A 114 -13.12 13.52 -2.09
CA LYS A 114 -11.84 13.14 -2.72
C LYS A 114 -10.67 13.41 -1.80
N LEU A 115 -9.74 12.45 -1.70
CA LEU A 115 -8.45 12.64 -1.04
C LEU A 115 -7.60 13.63 -1.83
N ARG A 116 -7.10 14.66 -1.15
CA ARG A 116 -6.24 15.71 -1.69
C ARG A 116 -4.79 15.48 -1.39
N ASP A 117 -4.54 15.11 -0.16
CA ASP A 117 -3.21 14.74 0.33
C ASP A 117 -3.34 13.75 1.47
N TYR A 118 -2.37 12.85 1.58
CA TYR A 118 -2.25 11.95 2.71
C TYR A 118 -0.82 11.43 2.88
N GLU A 119 -0.49 11.13 4.11
CA GLU A 119 0.82 10.68 4.55
C GLU A 119 0.67 9.42 5.39
N VAL A 120 1.54 8.45 5.16
CA VAL A 120 1.61 7.20 5.91
C VAL A 120 2.65 7.32 6.99
N TYR A 121 2.34 6.86 8.19
CA TYR A 121 3.25 6.73 9.32
C TYR A 121 3.26 5.28 9.77
N GLU A 122 4.42 4.64 9.71
CA GLU A 122 4.60 3.25 10.10
C GLU A 122 6.00 3.02 10.69
N ASP A 123 6.28 1.80 11.15
CA ASP A 123 7.63 1.41 11.50
C ASP A 123 8.48 1.26 10.22
N THR A 124 9.28 2.26 9.92
CA THR A 124 10.14 2.31 8.74
C THR A 124 11.29 1.30 8.79
N GLN A 125 11.67 0.80 9.97
CA GLN A 125 12.66 -0.27 10.10
C GLN A 125 12.09 -1.60 9.60
N ALA A 126 10.82 -1.88 9.89
CA ALA A 126 10.12 -3.05 9.36
C ALA A 126 10.04 -3.00 7.84
N SER A 127 9.73 -1.84 7.26
CA SER A 127 9.68 -1.65 5.79
C SER A 127 11.04 -1.87 5.13
N LYS A 128 12.13 -1.47 5.80
CA LYS A 128 13.50 -1.70 5.33
C LYS A 128 13.91 -3.19 5.42
N ALA A 129 13.44 -3.89 6.46
CA ALA A 129 13.64 -5.34 6.56
C ALA A 129 12.88 -6.11 5.45
N LEU A 130 11.71 -5.61 5.04
CA LEU A 130 10.98 -6.15 3.89
C LEU A 130 11.80 -6.00 2.60
N ASP A 131 12.47 -4.86 2.37
CA ASP A 131 13.33 -4.66 1.20
C ASP A 131 14.42 -5.73 1.10
N ALA A 132 15.12 -6.01 2.21
CA ALA A 132 16.15 -7.03 2.24
C ALA A 132 15.60 -8.43 1.89
N HIS A 133 14.38 -8.75 2.33
CA HIS A 133 13.71 -9.99 1.98
C HIS A 133 13.36 -10.06 0.48
N LEU A 134 12.81 -8.99 -0.08
CA LEU A 134 12.44 -8.91 -1.50
C LEU A 134 13.67 -8.99 -2.42
N GLU A 135 14.79 -8.39 -2.05
CA GLU A 135 16.05 -8.48 -2.77
C GLU A 135 16.59 -9.92 -2.78
N ALA A 136 16.58 -10.61 -1.64
CA ALA A 136 16.99 -12.00 -1.52
C ALA A 136 16.11 -12.93 -2.37
N ASP A 137 14.80 -12.75 -2.38
CA ASP A 137 13.86 -13.51 -3.19
C ASP A 137 14.06 -13.25 -4.70
N GLY A 138 14.32 -12.00 -5.10
CA GLY A 138 14.66 -11.62 -6.46
C GLY A 138 15.97 -12.26 -6.95
N GLN A 139 16.99 -12.33 -6.12
CA GLN A 139 18.26 -13.01 -6.41
C GLN A 139 18.07 -14.53 -6.53
N ALA A 140 17.29 -15.15 -5.66
CA ALA A 140 16.97 -16.57 -5.72
C ALA A 140 16.25 -16.96 -7.02
N ARG A 141 15.28 -16.16 -7.47
CA ARG A 141 14.55 -16.37 -8.73
C ARG A 141 15.48 -16.26 -9.95
N ASN A 142 16.37 -15.27 -9.96
CA ASN A 142 17.34 -15.09 -11.04
C ASN A 142 18.35 -16.25 -11.12
N SER A 143 18.80 -16.78 -9.99
CA SER A 143 19.69 -17.93 -9.94
C SER A 143 19.03 -19.20 -10.48
N SER A 144 17.77 -19.41 -10.19
CA SER A 144 16.98 -20.56 -10.67
C SER A 144 16.75 -20.50 -12.19
N SER A 145 16.53 -19.30 -12.76
CA SER A 145 16.34 -19.11 -14.20
C SER A 145 17.64 -19.37 -14.99
N VAL A 146 18.80 -19.03 -14.45
CA VAL A 146 20.10 -19.28 -15.07
C VAL A 146 20.42 -20.78 -15.07
N SER A 147 20.07 -21.52 -14.02
CA SER A 147 20.30 -22.96 -13.95
C SER A 147 19.43 -23.76 -14.94
N ALA A 148 18.21 -23.27 -15.23
CA ALA A 148 17.30 -23.93 -16.18
C ALA A 148 17.76 -23.81 -17.66
N VAL A 149 18.53 -22.79 -18.00
CA VAL A 149 19.05 -22.58 -19.37
C VAL A 149 20.29 -23.44 -19.68
N SER A 150 20.97 -23.94 -18.64
CA SER A 150 22.22 -24.73 -18.80
C SER A 150 22.01 -26.24 -19.04
N SER A 151 20.77 -26.74 -19.08
CA SER A 151 20.43 -28.17 -19.20
C SER A 151 19.81 -28.57 -20.55
N VAL A 152 20.25 -27.97 -21.68
CA VAL A 152 19.92 -28.48 -23.03
C VAL A 152 21.05 -29.39 -23.48
N PRO A 153 20.85 -30.73 -23.61
CA PRO A 153 21.86 -31.64 -24.15
C PRO A 153 22.04 -31.39 -25.64
N ARG A 154 23.27 -31.44 -26.07
CA ARG A 154 23.65 -31.46 -27.49
C ARG A 154 23.31 -32.81 -28.12
#